data_f76cc62f73f3106a35a7aaf63e38f8f8
#
_entry.id   f76cc62f73f3106a35a7aaf63e38f8f8
#
_cell.length_a   1.000
_cell.length_b   1.000
_cell.length_c   1.000
_cell.angle_alpha   90.00
_cell.angle_beta   90.00
_cell.angle_gamma   90.00
#
_symmetry.space_group_name_H-M   'P 1'
#
loop_
_entity.id
_entity.type
_entity.pdbx_description
1 polymer ?
#
loop_
_entity_poly.entity_id
_entity_poly.type
_entity_poly.pdbx_seq_one_letter_code
_entity_poly.pdbx_strand_id
1 'polypeptide(L)'
;MAINIDKMKAKLSAAQGKGGRKSDFWRPQDGENVIRILPSPDEDPFKEHFFHYNLGSSSGFLCPKRNFGDDCPVCSFATKLFNEGSQESITQAKTLFARQRFFSPVLVRGQESEGVKVWGYGKTVYETLLSLVLNPDYGDITDPKEGTDLVLAYGKAPGMMYPQTKVQPRRKSSSLCDDGDTACEEIVATVPDLDTIFERKSTQDVQTALDEHLNSEVDAETASSTTTKYGGAEPSNDVEAALQELAG
;
A
#
# COMPACT_ATOMS: atom_id res chain seq x y z
N MET A 1 -44.79 3.33 -5.84
CA MET A 1 -43.39 2.95 -5.53
C MET A 1 -42.86 3.94 -4.50
N ALA A 2 -42.51 3.47 -3.30
CA ALA A 2 -41.99 4.34 -2.25
C ALA A 2 -40.46 4.53 -2.46
N ILE A 3 -40.00 5.75 -2.30
CA ILE A 3 -38.56 6.09 -2.37
C ILE A 3 -37.90 5.49 -1.12
N ASN A 4 -36.83 4.72 -1.30
CA ASN A 4 -36.02 4.23 -0.18
C ASN A 4 -35.18 5.37 0.41
N ILE A 5 -35.61 5.89 1.56
CA ILE A 5 -35.05 7.07 2.22
C ILE A 5 -33.59 6.79 2.66
N ASP A 6 -33.25 5.57 3.07
CA ASP A 6 -31.89 5.23 3.52
C ASP A 6 -30.92 5.20 2.34
N LYS A 7 -31.36 4.71 1.19
CA LYS A 7 -30.59 4.80 -0.05
C LYS A 7 -30.40 6.25 -0.53
N MET A 8 -31.37 7.11 -0.29
CA MET A 8 -31.25 8.54 -0.58
C MET A 8 -30.34 9.28 0.39
N LYS A 9 -30.37 8.92 1.67
CA LYS A 9 -29.43 9.45 2.69
C LYS A 9 -27.99 9.05 2.37
N ALA A 10 -27.75 7.78 1.99
CA ALA A 10 -26.43 7.31 1.57
C ALA A 10 -25.91 8.07 0.32
N LYS A 11 -26.78 8.30 -0.68
CA LYS A 11 -26.43 9.11 -1.87
C LYS A 11 -26.18 10.59 -1.51
N LEU A 12 -26.94 11.15 -0.59
CA LEU A 12 -26.76 12.54 -0.13
C LEU A 12 -25.44 12.70 0.62
N SER A 13 -25.08 11.77 1.51
CA SER A 13 -23.80 11.81 2.24
C SER A 13 -22.60 11.64 1.30
N ALA A 14 -22.71 10.79 0.27
CA ALA A 14 -21.71 10.65 -0.78
C ALA A 14 -21.58 11.94 -1.62
N ALA A 15 -22.68 12.57 -2.01
CA ALA A 15 -22.68 13.80 -2.80
C ALA A 15 -22.20 15.04 -2.03
N GLN A 16 -22.40 15.08 -0.71
CA GLN A 16 -21.96 16.20 0.13
C GLN A 16 -20.48 16.16 0.52
N GLY A 17 -19.74 15.13 0.10
CA GLY A 17 -18.31 14.97 0.46
C GLY A 17 -18.06 14.92 1.99
N LYS A 18 -19.14 14.87 2.81
CA LYS A 18 -19.09 14.77 4.28
C LYS A 18 -18.79 13.37 4.79
N GLY A 19 -18.80 12.37 3.89
CA GLY A 19 -18.04 11.18 4.10
C GLY A 19 -16.62 11.47 3.67
N GLY A 20 -15.83 12.13 4.49
CA GLY A 20 -14.43 11.77 4.54
C GLY A 20 -14.47 10.26 4.72
N ARG A 21 -14.22 9.47 3.65
CA ARG A 21 -14.00 8.04 3.79
C ARG A 21 -12.94 7.96 4.88
N LYS A 22 -13.32 7.64 6.12
CA LYS A 22 -12.39 7.07 7.06
C LYS A 22 -11.68 6.05 6.18
N SER A 23 -10.39 6.25 5.98
CA SER A 23 -9.63 5.41 5.08
C SER A 23 -9.99 3.98 5.45
N ASP A 24 -10.75 3.27 4.60
CA ASP A 24 -11.10 1.87 4.83
C ASP A 24 -9.83 1.02 4.86
N PHE A 25 -8.69 1.63 4.50
CA PHE A 25 -7.36 1.04 4.56
C PHE A 25 -6.82 1.04 5.97
N TRP A 26 -6.50 -0.16 6.43
CA TRP A 26 -5.86 -0.39 7.71
C TRP A 26 -4.37 -0.72 7.54
N ARG A 27 -3.57 -0.27 8.50
CA ARG A 27 -2.15 -0.61 8.61
C ARG A 27 -1.88 -1.12 10.02
N PRO A 28 -1.10 -2.22 10.17
CA PRO A 28 -0.71 -2.71 11.48
C PRO A 28 0.07 -1.64 12.24
N GLN A 29 -0.18 -1.54 13.54
CA GLN A 29 0.60 -0.73 14.46
C GLN A 29 1.84 -1.51 14.91
N ASP A 30 2.86 -0.80 15.40
CA ASP A 30 4.05 -1.44 15.95
C ASP A 30 3.67 -2.41 17.09
N GLY A 31 4.21 -3.62 17.01
CA GLY A 31 3.89 -4.69 17.94
C GLY A 31 2.94 -5.75 17.37
N GLU A 32 2.15 -6.36 18.24
CA GLU A 32 1.22 -7.42 17.87
C GLU A 32 -0.17 -6.86 17.56
N ASN A 33 -0.70 -7.25 16.40
CA ASN A 33 -2.04 -6.92 15.95
C ASN A 33 -2.76 -8.23 15.64
N VAL A 34 -3.99 -8.37 16.05
CA VAL A 34 -4.80 -9.58 15.75
C VAL A 34 -5.87 -9.22 14.75
N ILE A 35 -5.93 -9.96 13.65
CA ILE A 35 -6.93 -9.77 12.60
C ILE A 35 -7.60 -11.08 12.23
N ARG A 36 -8.80 -10.99 11.67
CA ARG A 36 -9.45 -12.05 10.89
C ARG A 36 -9.57 -11.59 9.44
N ILE A 37 -9.09 -12.40 8.50
CA ILE A 37 -9.38 -12.21 7.08
C ILE A 37 -10.82 -12.67 6.82
N LEU A 38 -11.57 -11.87 6.08
CA LEU A 38 -12.96 -12.15 5.73
C LEU A 38 -13.06 -12.79 4.35
N PRO A 39 -14.08 -13.63 4.11
CA PRO A 39 -14.34 -14.13 2.78
C PRO A 39 -14.69 -12.97 1.84
N SER A 40 -14.31 -13.08 0.58
CA SER A 40 -14.68 -12.15 -0.48
C SER A 40 -15.86 -12.69 -1.29
N PRO A 41 -16.75 -11.83 -1.82
CA PRO A 41 -17.90 -12.26 -2.61
C PRO A 41 -17.56 -13.10 -3.85
N ASP A 42 -16.35 -12.96 -4.37
CA ASP A 42 -15.81 -13.66 -5.54
C ASP A 42 -14.89 -14.84 -5.18
N GLU A 43 -14.92 -15.30 -3.91
CA GLU A 43 -14.15 -16.44 -3.39
C GLU A 43 -12.61 -16.22 -3.40
N ASP A 44 -12.13 -15.00 -3.71
CA ASP A 44 -10.70 -14.66 -3.65
C ASP A 44 -10.45 -13.48 -2.69
N PRO A 45 -10.11 -13.74 -1.42
CA PRO A 45 -9.84 -12.70 -0.44
C PRO A 45 -8.43 -12.10 -0.54
N PHE A 46 -7.64 -12.46 -1.54
CA PHE A 46 -6.23 -12.05 -1.70
C PHE A 46 -5.99 -11.32 -3.02
N LYS A 47 -6.64 -10.18 -3.21
CA LYS A 47 -6.57 -9.44 -4.48
C LYS A 47 -5.21 -8.84 -4.77
N GLU A 48 -4.74 -9.04 -5.98
CA GLU A 48 -3.48 -8.53 -6.48
C GLU A 48 -3.69 -7.27 -7.31
N HIS A 49 -2.90 -6.23 -7.01
CA HIS A 49 -2.86 -5.01 -7.81
C HIS A 49 -1.44 -4.51 -7.99
N PHE A 50 -1.19 -3.85 -9.12
CA PHE A 50 0.08 -3.24 -9.46
C PHE A 50 -0.02 -1.73 -9.45
N PHE A 51 0.88 -1.06 -8.74
CA PHE A 51 0.87 0.39 -8.56
C PHE A 51 2.16 1.03 -9.02
N HIS A 52 2.05 2.21 -9.62
CA HIS A 52 3.13 3.18 -9.71
C HIS A 52 3.04 4.12 -8.51
N TYR A 53 4.17 4.47 -7.90
CA TYR A 53 4.23 5.32 -6.70
C TYR A 53 5.10 6.54 -6.95
N ASN A 54 4.79 7.63 -6.24
CA ASN A 54 5.59 8.86 -6.18
C ASN A 54 5.86 9.48 -7.56
N LEU A 55 4.84 9.59 -8.39
CA LEU A 55 4.90 10.21 -9.70
C LEU A 55 4.13 11.53 -9.71
N GLY A 56 4.85 12.63 -9.95
CA GLY A 56 4.28 13.98 -9.88
C GLY A 56 3.64 14.25 -8.52
N SER A 57 2.45 14.83 -8.55
CA SER A 57 1.64 15.10 -7.36
C SER A 57 0.95 13.86 -6.77
N SER A 58 1.03 12.70 -7.45
CA SER A 58 0.32 11.47 -7.06
C SER A 58 1.17 10.60 -6.14
N SER A 59 0.61 10.24 -4.96
CA SER A 59 1.24 9.28 -4.05
C SER A 59 1.25 7.84 -4.58
N GLY A 60 0.32 7.51 -5.49
CA GLY A 60 0.23 6.21 -6.14
C GLY A 60 -1.05 6.03 -6.93
N PHE A 61 -1.01 5.22 -7.98
CA PHE A 61 -2.15 4.85 -8.81
C PHE A 61 -1.96 3.47 -9.45
N LEU A 62 -3.08 2.84 -9.85
CA LEU A 62 -3.05 1.55 -10.55
C LEU A 62 -2.33 1.65 -11.89
N CYS A 63 -1.42 0.69 -12.15
CA CYS A 63 -0.77 0.58 -13.45
C CYS A 63 -1.76 0.13 -14.52
N PRO A 64 -2.03 0.92 -15.58
CA PRO A 64 -2.94 0.52 -16.63
C PRO A 64 -2.54 -0.80 -17.31
N LYS A 65 -1.26 -0.97 -17.59
CA LYS A 65 -0.75 -2.15 -18.31
C LYS A 65 -0.84 -3.44 -17.48
N ARG A 66 -0.44 -3.39 -16.21
CA ARG A 66 -0.34 -4.60 -15.39
C ARG A 66 -1.69 -5.05 -14.84
N ASN A 67 -2.62 -4.12 -14.61
CA ASN A 67 -3.96 -4.45 -14.09
C ASN A 67 -5.00 -4.67 -15.19
N PHE A 68 -4.90 -3.95 -16.31
CA PHE A 68 -5.99 -3.93 -17.32
C PHE A 68 -5.54 -4.31 -18.72
N GLY A 69 -4.23 -4.45 -18.97
CA GLY A 69 -3.68 -4.71 -20.30
C GLY A 69 -3.59 -3.49 -21.21
N ASP A 70 -3.92 -2.30 -20.70
CA ASP A 70 -3.86 -1.05 -21.47
C ASP A 70 -2.43 -0.52 -21.60
N ASP A 71 -2.23 0.44 -22.51
CA ASP A 71 -0.96 1.13 -22.61
C ASP A 71 -0.68 1.98 -21.38
N CYS A 72 0.55 1.85 -20.85
CA CYS A 72 1.02 2.61 -19.71
C CYS A 72 2.27 3.41 -20.07
N PRO A 73 2.20 4.75 -20.14
CA PRO A 73 3.34 5.60 -20.46
C PRO A 73 4.53 5.41 -19.51
N VAL A 74 4.26 5.25 -18.21
CA VAL A 74 5.29 5.02 -17.18
C VAL A 74 6.03 3.71 -17.40
N CYS A 75 5.31 2.60 -17.66
CA CYS A 75 5.95 1.31 -17.98
C CYS A 75 6.81 1.39 -19.25
N SER A 76 6.33 2.09 -20.27
CA SER A 76 7.05 2.27 -21.54
C SER A 76 8.32 3.10 -21.34
N PHE A 77 8.25 4.17 -20.56
CA PHE A 77 9.39 5.02 -20.22
C PHE A 77 10.40 4.25 -19.34
N ALA A 78 9.95 3.58 -18.28
CA ALA A 78 10.82 2.76 -17.43
C ALA A 78 11.56 1.66 -18.23
N THR A 79 10.88 1.05 -19.20
CA THR A 79 11.50 0.02 -20.06
C THR A 79 12.59 0.64 -20.97
N LYS A 80 12.36 1.84 -21.51
CA LYS A 80 13.38 2.57 -22.31
C LYS A 80 14.61 2.87 -21.48
N LEU A 81 14.44 3.46 -20.30
CA LEU A 81 15.54 3.75 -19.37
C LEU A 81 16.33 2.50 -18.99
N PHE A 82 15.64 1.40 -18.71
CA PHE A 82 16.29 0.14 -18.36
C PHE A 82 17.15 -0.39 -19.52
N ASN A 83 16.68 -0.26 -20.76
CA ASN A 83 17.36 -0.71 -21.98
C ASN A 83 18.56 0.19 -22.37
N GLU A 84 18.62 1.42 -21.90
CA GLU A 84 19.79 2.31 -22.09
C GLU A 84 21.05 1.76 -21.41
N GLY A 85 20.88 0.99 -20.32
CA GLY A 85 21.95 0.19 -19.71
C GLY A 85 22.92 0.96 -18.83
N SER A 86 22.80 2.31 -18.68
CA SER A 86 23.60 3.06 -17.71
C SER A 86 23.16 2.74 -16.29
N GLN A 87 24.07 2.81 -15.32
CA GLN A 87 23.73 2.55 -13.91
C GLN A 87 22.68 3.53 -13.38
N GLU A 88 22.72 4.76 -13.84
CA GLU A 88 21.78 5.84 -13.48
C GLU A 88 20.39 5.53 -14.06
N SER A 89 20.30 5.28 -15.37
CA SER A 89 19.05 4.94 -16.05
C SER A 89 18.39 3.66 -15.45
N ILE A 90 19.19 2.63 -15.13
CA ILE A 90 18.69 1.43 -14.47
C ILE A 90 18.13 1.74 -13.07
N THR A 91 18.81 2.60 -12.31
CA THR A 91 18.35 2.97 -10.96
C THR A 91 17.04 3.76 -11.05
N GLN A 92 16.94 4.72 -11.95
CA GLN A 92 15.73 5.49 -12.20
C GLN A 92 14.58 4.56 -12.68
N ALA A 93 14.85 3.69 -13.64
CA ALA A 93 13.85 2.71 -14.10
C ALA A 93 13.27 1.87 -12.96
N LYS A 94 14.10 1.42 -12.01
CA LYS A 94 13.67 0.62 -10.85
C LYS A 94 12.71 1.38 -9.92
N THR A 95 12.77 2.70 -9.85
CA THR A 95 11.83 3.51 -9.06
C THR A 95 10.48 3.63 -9.74
N LEU A 96 10.46 3.61 -11.08
CA LEU A 96 9.28 3.80 -11.92
C LEU A 96 8.49 2.52 -12.18
N PHE A 97 9.11 1.34 -12.10
CA PHE A 97 8.41 0.09 -12.34
C PHE A 97 7.23 -0.11 -11.38
N ALA A 98 6.14 -0.64 -11.94
CA ALA A 98 4.95 -0.96 -11.15
C ALA A 98 5.28 -2.01 -10.08
N ARG A 99 4.86 -1.73 -8.84
CA ARG A 99 5.06 -2.60 -7.68
C ARG A 99 3.81 -3.39 -7.38
N GLN A 100 3.97 -4.68 -7.20
CA GLN A 100 2.93 -5.63 -6.81
C GLN A 100 2.54 -5.43 -5.35
N ARG A 101 1.25 -5.36 -5.08
CA ARG A 101 0.66 -5.28 -3.74
C ARG A 101 -0.56 -6.19 -3.68
N PHE A 102 -0.79 -6.73 -2.51
CA PHE A 102 -1.94 -7.59 -2.23
C PHE A 102 -2.83 -6.92 -1.19
N PHE A 103 -4.13 -7.21 -1.29
CA PHE A 103 -5.15 -6.61 -0.42
C PHE A 103 -6.12 -7.68 0.04
N SER A 104 -6.49 -7.59 1.32
CA SER A 104 -7.51 -8.47 1.91
C SER A 104 -8.47 -7.68 2.78
N PRO A 105 -9.76 -8.07 2.80
CA PRO A 105 -10.71 -7.53 3.75
C PRO A 105 -10.41 -8.15 5.12
N VAL A 106 -10.32 -7.32 6.14
CA VAL A 106 -9.98 -7.75 7.50
C VAL A 106 -10.90 -7.14 8.54
N LEU A 107 -11.18 -7.90 9.60
CA LEU A 107 -11.71 -7.40 10.86
C LEU A 107 -10.58 -7.38 11.89
N VAL A 108 -10.36 -6.20 12.50
CA VAL A 108 -9.31 -6.02 13.50
C VAL A 108 -9.88 -6.37 14.87
N ARG A 109 -9.28 -7.36 15.56
CA ARG A 109 -9.74 -7.77 16.89
C ARG A 109 -9.48 -6.69 17.92
N GLY A 110 -10.51 -6.40 18.71
CA GLY A 110 -10.53 -5.28 19.65
C GLY A 110 -10.92 -3.92 19.05
N GLN A 111 -11.20 -3.89 17.74
CA GLN A 111 -11.68 -2.72 17.00
C GLN A 111 -12.87 -3.06 16.09
N GLU A 112 -13.64 -4.08 16.45
CA GLU A 112 -14.76 -4.60 15.65
C GLU A 112 -15.81 -3.53 15.34
N SER A 113 -16.00 -2.57 16.26
CA SER A 113 -16.89 -1.44 16.08
C SER A 113 -16.51 -0.49 14.92
N GLU A 114 -15.27 -0.57 14.45
CA GLU A 114 -14.82 0.20 13.29
C GLU A 114 -15.21 -0.46 11.94
N GLY A 115 -15.74 -1.67 11.98
CA GLY A 115 -16.19 -2.44 10.82
C GLY A 115 -15.04 -3.04 10.00
N VAL A 116 -15.38 -3.52 8.81
CA VAL A 116 -14.43 -4.15 7.88
C VAL A 116 -13.45 -3.11 7.35
N LYS A 117 -12.16 -3.50 7.35
CA LYS A 117 -11.05 -2.71 6.82
C LYS A 117 -10.37 -3.45 5.67
N VAL A 118 -9.59 -2.72 4.88
CA VAL A 118 -8.76 -3.29 3.82
C VAL A 118 -7.29 -3.23 4.24
N TRP A 119 -6.67 -4.39 4.34
CA TRP A 119 -5.25 -4.50 4.66
C TRP A 119 -4.43 -4.72 3.40
N GLY A 120 -3.44 -3.81 3.15
CA GLY A 120 -2.51 -3.91 2.04
C GLY A 120 -1.13 -4.42 2.49
N TYR A 121 -0.60 -5.43 1.79
CA TYR A 121 0.67 -6.08 2.15
C TYR A 121 1.49 -6.46 0.92
N GLY A 122 2.73 -6.92 1.16
CA GLY A 122 3.67 -7.31 0.11
C GLY A 122 3.68 -8.83 -0.15
N LYS A 123 4.47 -9.23 -1.15
CA LYS A 123 4.58 -10.61 -1.63
C LYS A 123 4.94 -11.63 -0.54
N THR A 124 5.86 -11.31 0.37
CA THR A 124 6.27 -12.23 1.44
C THR A 124 5.12 -12.62 2.36
N VAL A 125 4.27 -11.64 2.71
CA VAL A 125 3.06 -11.89 3.51
C VAL A 125 2.06 -12.71 2.71
N TYR A 126 1.85 -12.39 1.43
CA TYR A 126 0.98 -13.14 0.54
C TYR A 126 1.37 -14.63 0.46
N GLU A 127 2.65 -14.92 0.21
CA GLU A 127 3.18 -16.29 0.17
C GLU A 127 2.94 -17.04 1.51
N THR A 128 3.09 -16.34 2.62
CA THR A 128 2.78 -16.91 3.95
C THR A 128 1.29 -17.23 4.10
N LEU A 129 0.40 -16.32 3.69
CA LEU A 129 -1.04 -16.52 3.75
C LEU A 129 -1.48 -17.69 2.86
N LEU A 130 -0.97 -17.77 1.63
CA LEU A 130 -1.24 -18.91 0.73
C LEU A 130 -0.77 -20.23 1.35
N SER A 131 0.41 -20.25 1.97
CA SER A 131 0.91 -21.44 2.65
C SER A 131 0.00 -21.90 3.79
N LEU A 132 -0.64 -20.96 4.49
CA LEU A 132 -1.61 -21.28 5.55
C LEU A 132 -2.90 -21.84 4.97
N VAL A 133 -3.45 -21.21 3.92
CA VAL A 133 -4.69 -21.68 3.26
C VAL A 133 -4.52 -23.06 2.63
N LEU A 134 -3.34 -23.33 2.07
CA LEU A 134 -3.03 -24.62 1.44
C LEU A 134 -2.68 -25.72 2.46
N ASN A 135 -2.49 -25.38 3.73
CA ASN A 135 -2.21 -26.34 4.78
C ASN A 135 -3.53 -26.95 5.31
N PRO A 136 -3.77 -28.27 5.14
CA PRO A 136 -5.01 -28.91 5.55
C PRO A 136 -5.28 -28.83 7.06
N ASP A 137 -4.27 -28.58 7.89
CA ASP A 137 -4.43 -28.45 9.34
C ASP A 137 -5.20 -27.18 9.76
N TYR A 138 -5.21 -26.15 8.92
CA TYR A 138 -5.90 -24.88 9.20
C TYR A 138 -7.26 -24.78 8.49
N GLY A 139 -7.46 -25.50 7.39
CA GLY A 139 -8.68 -25.38 6.61
C GLY A 139 -8.89 -23.98 6.03
N ASP A 140 -10.15 -23.58 5.91
CA ASP A 140 -10.49 -22.22 5.46
C ASP A 140 -10.31 -21.22 6.60
N ILE A 141 -9.21 -20.46 6.55
CA ILE A 141 -8.90 -19.44 7.55
C ILE A 141 -9.88 -18.26 7.54
N THR A 142 -10.68 -18.10 6.47
CA THR A 142 -11.65 -17.01 6.30
C THR A 142 -13.05 -17.38 6.77
N ASP A 143 -13.31 -18.65 7.09
CA ASP A 143 -14.62 -19.12 7.50
C ASP A 143 -15.17 -18.29 8.68
N PRO A 144 -16.40 -17.75 8.59
CA PRO A 144 -16.97 -16.93 9.65
C PRO A 144 -17.19 -17.66 10.98
N LYS A 145 -17.38 -18.99 10.97
CA LYS A 145 -17.67 -19.80 12.17
C LYS A 145 -16.42 -20.45 12.75
N GLU A 146 -15.63 -21.07 11.89
CA GLU A 146 -14.50 -21.93 12.29
C GLU A 146 -13.14 -21.42 11.75
N GLY A 147 -13.09 -20.23 11.17
CA GLY A 147 -11.87 -19.68 10.63
C GLY A 147 -10.81 -19.34 11.70
N THR A 148 -9.66 -18.89 11.26
CA THR A 148 -8.48 -18.69 12.12
C THR A 148 -8.07 -17.24 12.18
N ASP A 149 -7.96 -16.68 13.39
CA ASP A 149 -7.36 -15.36 13.60
C ASP A 149 -5.86 -15.40 13.34
N LEU A 150 -5.35 -14.33 12.78
CA LEU A 150 -3.92 -14.16 12.50
C LEU A 150 -3.32 -13.13 13.44
N VAL A 151 -2.16 -13.44 14.00
CA VAL A 151 -1.34 -12.52 14.77
C VAL A 151 -0.30 -11.93 13.83
N LEU A 152 -0.34 -10.62 13.68
CA LEU A 152 0.61 -9.85 12.88
C LEU A 152 1.62 -9.18 13.84
N ALA A 153 2.86 -9.64 13.83
CA ALA A 153 3.95 -8.93 14.49
C ALA A 153 4.55 -7.94 13.48
N TYR A 154 4.26 -6.65 13.67
CA TYR A 154 4.75 -5.57 12.82
C TYR A 154 5.76 -4.72 13.57
N GLY A 155 6.85 -4.38 12.89
CA GLY A 155 7.86 -3.50 13.46
C GLY A 155 9.18 -3.55 12.72
N LYS A 156 10.07 -2.64 13.13
CA LYS A 156 11.42 -2.52 12.58
C LYS A 156 12.39 -3.32 13.45
N ALA A 157 12.90 -4.43 12.91
CA ALA A 157 13.94 -5.19 13.58
C ALA A 157 15.29 -4.45 13.56
N PRO A 158 16.18 -4.65 14.58
CA PRO A 158 17.50 -4.07 14.58
C PRO A 158 18.28 -4.40 13.30
N GLY A 159 18.89 -3.39 12.68
CA GLY A 159 19.64 -3.52 11.44
C GLY A 159 18.79 -3.54 10.14
N MET A 160 17.47 -3.55 10.25
CA MET A 160 16.59 -3.45 9.08
C MET A 160 16.27 -2.00 8.74
N MET A 161 16.24 -1.67 7.44
CA MET A 161 15.90 -0.32 6.98
C MET A 161 14.39 -0.04 7.10
N TYR A 162 13.55 -1.06 6.87
CA TYR A 162 12.09 -0.93 6.83
C TYR A 162 11.43 -1.90 7.81
N PRO A 163 10.25 -1.53 8.37
CA PRO A 163 9.46 -2.44 9.18
C PRO A 163 9.00 -3.65 8.36
N GLN A 164 8.87 -4.78 9.04
CA GLN A 164 8.41 -6.04 8.46
C GLN A 164 7.15 -6.53 9.18
N THR A 165 6.33 -7.27 8.47
CA THR A 165 5.17 -7.97 9.03
C THR A 165 5.45 -9.46 9.05
N LYS A 166 5.37 -10.09 10.21
CA LYS A 166 5.36 -11.55 10.36
C LYS A 166 3.94 -11.99 10.69
N VAL A 167 3.47 -13.00 9.98
CA VAL A 167 2.12 -13.55 10.15
C VAL A 167 2.21 -14.90 10.84
N GLN A 168 1.40 -15.09 11.89
CA GLN A 168 1.27 -16.36 12.59
C GLN A 168 -0.20 -16.67 12.84
N PRO A 169 -0.68 -17.88 12.50
CA PRO A 169 -2.04 -18.27 12.81
C PRO A 169 -2.20 -18.56 14.30
N ARG A 170 -3.35 -18.24 14.88
CA ARG A 170 -3.71 -18.73 16.20
C ARG A 170 -3.95 -20.24 16.15
N ARG A 171 -3.65 -20.93 17.24
CA ARG A 171 -3.77 -22.39 17.34
C ARG A 171 -5.23 -22.89 17.36
N LYS A 172 -6.16 -22.03 17.73
CA LYS A 172 -7.57 -22.36 17.84
C LYS A 172 -8.36 -21.53 16.83
N SER A 173 -9.28 -22.20 16.15
CA SER A 173 -10.34 -21.52 15.41
C SER A 173 -11.21 -20.68 16.36
N SER A 174 -11.82 -19.66 15.84
CA SER A 174 -12.75 -18.81 16.58
C SER A 174 -13.83 -18.28 15.65
N SER A 175 -15.00 -17.95 16.21
CA SER A 175 -16.04 -17.27 15.45
C SER A 175 -15.59 -15.85 15.05
N LEU A 176 -16.11 -15.36 13.94
CA LEU A 176 -15.90 -13.98 13.48
C LEU A 176 -16.50 -12.98 14.47
N CYS A 177 -17.68 -13.28 15.00
CA CYS A 177 -18.46 -12.45 15.91
C CYS A 177 -19.02 -13.29 17.07
N ASP A 178 -19.24 -12.63 18.21
CA ASP A 178 -19.79 -13.27 19.42
C ASP A 178 -21.33 -13.24 19.45
N ASP A 179 -21.95 -12.36 18.66
CA ASP A 179 -23.41 -12.07 18.68
C ASP A 179 -24.26 -13.00 17.82
N GLY A 180 -23.69 -14.11 17.33
CA GLY A 180 -24.39 -15.14 16.56
C GLY A 180 -24.27 -15.00 15.04
N ASP A 181 -24.85 -15.96 14.32
CA ASP A 181 -24.69 -16.14 12.87
C ASP A 181 -25.17 -14.92 12.05
N THR A 182 -26.31 -14.33 12.45
CA THR A 182 -26.89 -13.15 11.74
C THR A 182 -25.96 -11.94 11.77
N ALA A 183 -25.31 -11.68 12.92
CA ALA A 183 -24.37 -10.58 13.05
C ALA A 183 -23.11 -10.81 12.18
N CYS A 184 -22.67 -12.06 12.07
CA CYS A 184 -21.55 -12.43 11.19
C CYS A 184 -21.89 -12.21 9.71
N GLU A 185 -23.10 -12.61 9.29
CA GLU A 185 -23.58 -12.41 7.91
C GLU A 185 -23.67 -10.91 7.56
N GLU A 186 -24.14 -10.08 8.50
CA GLU A 186 -24.19 -8.62 8.32
C GLU A 186 -22.78 -8.03 8.14
N ILE A 187 -21.79 -8.47 8.91
CA ILE A 187 -20.40 -8.02 8.77
C ILE A 187 -19.83 -8.45 7.41
N VAL A 188 -20.01 -9.72 7.03
CA VAL A 188 -19.54 -10.24 5.73
C VAL A 188 -20.19 -9.48 4.57
N ALA A 189 -21.47 -9.12 4.68
CA ALA A 189 -22.18 -8.33 3.66
C ALA A 189 -21.60 -6.90 3.48
N THR A 190 -20.82 -6.39 4.43
CA THR A 190 -20.15 -5.08 4.32
C THR A 190 -18.77 -5.15 3.69
N VAL A 191 -18.27 -6.34 3.34
CA VAL A 191 -16.97 -6.51 2.67
C VAL A 191 -16.98 -5.76 1.35
N PRO A 192 -16.04 -4.82 1.13
CA PRO A 192 -15.96 -4.07 -0.11
C PRO A 192 -15.49 -4.96 -1.26
N ASP A 193 -15.95 -4.67 -2.45
CA ASP A 193 -15.36 -5.23 -3.66
C ASP A 193 -13.97 -4.65 -3.88
N LEU A 194 -12.95 -5.49 -3.68
CA LEU A 194 -11.55 -5.10 -3.74
C LEU A 194 -11.06 -4.77 -5.16
N ASP A 195 -11.78 -5.20 -6.19
CA ASP A 195 -11.44 -4.88 -7.58
C ASP A 195 -11.82 -3.43 -7.94
N THR A 196 -12.79 -2.86 -7.22
CA THR A 196 -13.34 -1.51 -7.50
C THR A 196 -12.91 -0.44 -6.49
N ILE A 197 -12.18 -0.79 -5.42
CA ILE A 197 -11.80 0.16 -4.37
C ILE A 197 -10.79 1.22 -4.83
N PHE A 198 -10.03 0.92 -5.90
CA PHE A 198 -9.05 1.83 -6.46
C PHE A 198 -9.56 2.46 -7.75
N GLU A 199 -9.38 3.76 -7.87
CA GLU A 199 -9.75 4.49 -9.08
C GLU A 199 -8.79 4.16 -10.23
N ARG A 200 -9.36 3.83 -11.40
CA ARG A 200 -8.60 3.65 -12.64
C ARG A 200 -8.35 5.01 -13.27
N LYS A 201 -7.08 5.39 -13.42
CA LYS A 201 -6.68 6.58 -14.17
C LYS A 201 -6.69 6.32 -15.67
N SER A 202 -7.03 7.34 -16.46
CA SER A 202 -6.88 7.30 -17.90
C SER A 202 -5.39 7.30 -18.30
N THR A 203 -5.07 6.81 -19.50
CA THR A 203 -3.70 6.87 -20.04
C THR A 203 -3.18 8.31 -20.10
N GLN A 204 -4.07 9.28 -20.35
CA GLN A 204 -3.72 10.68 -20.39
C GLN A 204 -3.36 11.25 -19.01
N ASP A 205 -4.11 10.90 -17.95
CA ASP A 205 -3.80 11.29 -16.58
C ASP A 205 -2.46 10.68 -16.11
N VAL A 206 -2.18 9.45 -16.54
CA VAL A 206 -0.91 8.77 -16.27
C VAL A 206 0.25 9.44 -17.00
N GLN A 207 0.04 9.90 -18.26
CA GLN A 207 1.03 10.67 -18.98
C GLN A 207 1.32 12.02 -18.29
N THR A 208 0.27 12.72 -17.87
CA THR A 208 0.42 14.00 -17.15
C THR A 208 1.23 13.80 -15.85
N ALA A 209 0.95 12.74 -15.09
CA ALA A 209 1.70 12.45 -13.87
C ALA A 209 3.19 12.13 -14.16
N LEU A 210 3.49 11.46 -15.27
CA LEU A 210 4.86 11.22 -15.71
C LEU A 210 5.56 12.53 -16.10
N ASP A 211 4.89 13.39 -16.87
CA ASP A 211 5.44 14.67 -17.31
C ASP A 211 5.72 15.61 -16.12
N GLU A 212 4.81 15.66 -15.13
CA GLU A 212 5.03 16.39 -13.87
C GLU A 212 6.26 15.88 -13.12
N HIS A 213 6.43 14.56 -13.05
CA HIS A 213 7.57 13.94 -12.37
C HIS A 213 8.88 14.30 -13.05
N LEU A 214 8.97 14.20 -14.37
CA LEU A 214 10.17 14.52 -15.14
C LEU A 214 10.52 16.00 -15.06
N ASN A 215 9.54 16.90 -15.10
CA ASN A 215 9.78 18.34 -14.95
C ASN A 215 10.31 18.68 -13.55
N SER A 216 9.80 18.03 -12.50
CA SER A 216 10.26 18.24 -11.12
C SER A 216 11.71 17.77 -10.90
N GLU A 217 12.16 16.72 -11.58
CA GLU A 217 13.54 16.25 -11.54
C GLU A 217 14.48 17.25 -12.23
N VAL A 218 14.09 17.81 -13.38
CA VAL A 218 14.87 18.83 -14.11
C VAL A 218 15.06 20.11 -13.27
N ASP A 219 14.00 20.55 -12.58
CA ASP A 219 14.05 21.71 -11.70
C ASP A 219 14.99 21.47 -10.49
N ALA A 220 14.98 20.26 -9.92
CA ALA A 220 15.85 19.88 -8.82
C ALA A 220 17.34 19.81 -9.23
N GLU A 221 17.64 19.30 -10.42
CA GLU A 221 19.01 19.29 -10.97
C GLU A 221 19.49 20.69 -11.30
N THR A 222 18.64 21.56 -11.85
CA THR A 222 18.97 22.96 -12.16
C THR A 222 19.22 23.76 -10.88
N ALA A 223 18.44 23.55 -9.82
CA ALA A 223 18.65 24.18 -8.52
C ALA A 223 19.97 23.73 -7.86
N SER A 224 20.34 22.45 -8.01
CA SER A 224 21.59 21.88 -7.49
C SER A 224 22.82 22.39 -8.24
N SER A 225 22.70 22.63 -9.54
CA SER A 225 23.79 23.15 -10.37
C SER A 225 24.03 24.67 -10.20
N THR A 226 23.04 25.42 -9.74
CA THR A 226 23.15 26.86 -9.46
C THR A 226 23.80 27.19 -8.11
N THR A 227 23.85 26.20 -7.18
CA THR A 227 24.45 26.42 -5.85
C THR A 227 26.00 26.31 -5.86
N THR A 228 26.62 25.94 -7.00
CA THR A 228 28.08 25.79 -7.11
C THR A 228 28.80 27.03 -7.69
N LYS A 229 28.11 28.16 -7.83
CA LYS A 229 28.72 29.38 -8.37
C LYS A 229 28.46 30.62 -7.52
N TYR A 230 28.82 30.61 -6.23
CA TYR A 230 29.09 31.84 -5.50
C TYR A 230 29.89 31.53 -4.23
N GLY A 231 31.13 32.12 -4.19
CA GLY A 231 31.87 32.27 -2.95
C GLY A 231 33.19 31.49 -2.88
N GLY A 232 34.18 31.91 -3.68
CA GLY A 232 35.53 31.71 -3.28
C GLY A 232 35.78 32.55 -2.02
N ALA A 233 35.71 31.93 -0.87
CA ALA A 233 36.32 32.40 0.36
C ALA A 233 37.53 31.50 0.58
N GLU A 234 38.71 32.13 0.65
CA GLU A 234 39.97 31.49 1.01
C GLU A 234 39.78 30.78 2.38
N PRO A 235 40.38 29.60 2.58
CA PRO A 235 40.30 28.90 3.88
C PRO A 235 41.01 29.78 4.91
N SER A 236 40.25 30.21 5.92
CA SER A 236 40.83 30.87 7.11
C SER A 236 41.77 29.90 7.81
N ASN A 237 42.93 30.40 8.23
CA ASN A 237 44.02 29.68 8.94
C ASN A 237 43.60 28.99 10.25
N ASP A 238 42.32 29.08 10.66
CA ASP A 238 41.81 28.53 11.91
C ASP A 238 41.57 27.01 11.85
N VAL A 239 41.44 26.42 10.65
CA VAL A 239 41.24 24.98 10.50
C VAL A 239 42.53 24.18 10.59
N GLU A 240 43.65 24.82 10.17
CA GLU A 240 44.97 24.20 10.22
C GLU A 240 45.54 24.17 11.64
N ALA A 241 45.20 25.16 12.47
CA ALA A 241 45.57 25.22 13.88
C ALA A 241 44.82 24.14 14.73
N ALA A 242 43.57 23.86 14.40
CA ALA A 242 42.77 22.82 15.10
C ALA A 242 43.23 21.41 14.77
N LEU A 243 43.80 21.17 13.59
CA LEU A 243 44.34 19.84 13.21
C LEU A 243 45.69 19.55 13.83
N GLN A 244 46.49 20.56 14.17
CA GLN A 244 47.78 20.39 14.87
C GLN A 244 47.62 20.08 16.38
N GLU A 245 46.53 20.52 17.01
CA GLU A 245 46.24 20.25 18.41
C GLU A 245 45.73 18.81 18.67
N LEU A 246 45.24 18.12 17.62
CA LEU A 246 44.78 16.74 17.74
C LEU A 246 45.82 15.67 17.36
N ALA A 247 47.01 16.06 16.97
CA ALA A 247 48.10 15.16 16.56
C ALA A 247 49.31 15.16 17.54
N GLY A 248 49.12 15.72 18.75
CA GLY A 248 50.14 15.73 19.80
C GLY A 248 49.84 14.75 20.94
#